data_0ec6e742b0cc99e1dcaf04a18f369cd1
#
_entry.id   0ec6e742b0cc99e1dcaf04a18f369cd1
#
_cell.length_a   1.000
_cell.length_b   1.000
_cell.length_c   1.000
_cell.angle_alpha   90.00
_cell.angle_beta   90.00
_cell.angle_gamma   90.00
#
_symmetry.space_group_name_H-M   'P 1'
#
loop_
_entity.id
_entity.type
_entity.pdbx_description
1 polymer ?
#
loop_
_entity_poly.entity_id
_entity_poly.type
_entity_poly.pdbx_seq_one_letter_code
_entity_poly.pdbx_strand_id
1 'polypeptide(L)'
;IMDGTAIVISPLIALMKNQVDAMRNFSEEDGVAHFINSSLNKSAIDQVKSDILSGKTKLLYVAPESLTKEENVDFLKGVKISFYAVDEAHCISEWGHDFRPEYRRIRPIINEIGKAPVIALTATATPKVRMDIQKNLGMQDAQEFKSSFNRPNLYYEVRSKTNNIDRDIIKFIKANPGKSGIIYCLSRKKVEELAEVLQANGINARAYHAGMDSATRTANQDGFLKEDIDVIVATIAFGMGIDKPDVRFVIHYDIPKSLEGYYQETGRAGRDGGEGQCITFYSNKDLQKLEKFMQGKPVAEQEIGKQLLLETAAYAESSICRRKS
;
A
#
# COMPACT_ATOMS: atom_id res chain seq x y z
N ILE A 1 -27.15 3.08 10.39
CA ILE A 1 -25.88 3.02 11.14
C ILE A 1 -26.00 1.88 12.12
N MET A 2 -24.99 0.99 12.15
CA MET A 2 -24.96 -0.14 13.10
C MET A 2 -24.66 0.36 14.51
N ASP A 3 -25.24 -0.29 15.51
CA ASP A 3 -24.96 -0.01 16.91
C ASP A 3 -23.62 -0.61 17.34
N GLY A 4 -22.82 0.11 18.15
CA GLY A 4 -21.48 -0.26 18.57
C GLY A 4 -20.37 0.43 17.75
N THR A 5 -19.14 -0.05 17.94
CA THR A 5 -17.93 0.44 17.28
C THR A 5 -17.37 -0.61 16.31
N ALA A 6 -17.14 -0.26 15.07
CA ALA A 6 -16.42 -1.12 14.12
C ALA A 6 -14.90 -1.00 14.35
N ILE A 7 -14.21 -2.14 14.36
CA ILE A 7 -12.75 -2.21 14.47
C ILE A 7 -12.16 -2.44 13.09
N VAL A 8 -11.40 -1.47 12.59
CA VAL A 8 -10.68 -1.57 11.32
C VAL A 8 -9.20 -1.84 11.60
N ILE A 9 -8.76 -3.04 11.26
CA ILE A 9 -7.38 -3.47 11.45
C ILE A 9 -6.64 -3.16 10.16
N SER A 10 -5.71 -2.19 10.20
CA SER A 10 -4.97 -1.71 9.05
C SER A 10 -3.47 -1.64 9.35
N PRO A 11 -2.57 -1.94 8.38
CA PRO A 11 -1.14 -2.07 8.64
C PRO A 11 -0.38 -0.75 8.70
N LEU A 12 -1.02 0.38 8.39
CA LEU A 12 -0.32 1.62 8.11
C LEU A 12 -0.85 2.82 8.90
N ILE A 13 0.03 3.36 9.73
CA ILE A 13 -0.25 4.54 10.57
C ILE A 13 -0.69 5.76 9.74
N ALA A 14 0.01 6.04 8.65
CA ALA A 14 -0.30 7.19 7.78
C ALA A 14 -1.67 7.05 7.11
N LEU A 15 -2.01 5.83 6.63
CA LEU A 15 -3.30 5.55 6.03
C LEU A 15 -4.45 5.72 7.03
N MET A 16 -4.28 5.21 8.26
CA MET A 16 -5.27 5.35 9.31
C MET A 16 -5.61 6.80 9.58
N LYS A 17 -4.60 7.67 9.68
CA LYS A 17 -4.82 9.11 9.90
C LYS A 17 -5.66 9.72 8.79
N ASN A 18 -5.29 9.49 7.54
CA ASN A 18 -6.02 10.02 6.39
C ASN A 18 -7.48 9.54 6.34
N GLN A 19 -7.71 8.26 6.63
CA GLN A 19 -9.06 7.67 6.67
C GLN A 19 -9.89 8.24 7.82
N VAL A 20 -9.31 8.40 9.01
CA VAL A 20 -9.97 9.02 10.16
C VAL A 20 -10.32 10.49 9.87
N ASP A 21 -9.38 11.25 9.30
CA ASP A 21 -9.60 12.65 8.96
C ASP A 21 -10.71 12.79 7.90
N ALA A 22 -10.74 11.90 6.90
CA ALA A 22 -11.81 11.85 5.90
C ALA A 22 -13.17 11.54 6.55
N MET A 23 -13.24 10.56 7.46
CA MET A 23 -14.49 10.23 8.16
C MET A 23 -15.00 11.36 9.06
N ARG A 24 -14.09 12.07 9.74
CA ARG A 24 -14.45 13.24 10.55
C ARG A 24 -15.00 14.39 9.71
N ASN A 25 -14.49 14.56 8.49
CA ASN A 25 -15.00 15.58 7.57
C ASN A 25 -16.42 15.29 7.05
N PHE A 26 -16.88 14.04 7.10
CA PHE A 26 -18.24 13.64 6.73
C PHE A 26 -19.23 13.71 7.90
N SER A 27 -18.77 13.91 9.12
CA SER A 27 -19.60 13.94 10.33
C SER A 27 -19.60 15.33 10.96
N GLU A 28 -20.76 15.77 11.40
CA GLU A 28 -20.88 16.97 12.25
C GLU A 28 -20.44 16.70 13.70
N GLU A 29 -20.25 15.41 14.07
CA GLU A 29 -19.83 15.00 15.41
C GLU A 29 -18.32 14.74 15.46
N ASP A 30 -17.62 15.48 16.30
CA ASP A 30 -16.24 15.20 16.65
C ASP A 30 -16.14 13.84 17.37
N GLY A 31 -15.16 13.03 16.99
CA GLY A 31 -14.91 11.73 17.62
C GLY A 31 -15.61 10.53 17.01
N VAL A 32 -16.29 10.69 15.85
CA VAL A 32 -16.93 9.57 15.12
C VAL A 32 -15.93 8.50 14.68
N ALA A 33 -14.69 8.87 14.39
CA ALA A 33 -13.60 7.99 14.03
C ALA A 33 -12.32 8.33 14.80
N HIS A 34 -11.63 7.29 15.25
CA HIS A 34 -10.33 7.38 15.92
C HIS A 34 -9.36 6.32 15.42
N PHE A 35 -8.08 6.45 15.78
CA PHE A 35 -7.09 5.41 15.59
C PHE A 35 -6.30 5.15 16.88
N ILE A 36 -5.79 3.92 17.04
CA ILE A 36 -4.83 3.55 18.07
C ILE A 36 -3.61 2.94 17.41
N ASN A 37 -2.46 3.59 17.57
CA ASN A 37 -1.17 3.12 17.10
C ASN A 37 -0.03 3.62 18.00
N SER A 38 1.21 3.29 17.67
CA SER A 38 2.40 3.64 18.46
C SER A 38 2.76 5.13 18.49
N SER A 39 2.10 5.97 17.68
CA SER A 39 2.37 7.41 17.64
C SER A 39 1.60 8.23 18.68
N LEU A 40 0.54 7.64 19.28
CA LEU A 40 -0.29 8.33 20.26
C LEU A 40 0.35 8.32 21.66
N ASN A 41 0.26 9.46 22.34
CA ASN A 41 0.58 9.54 23.76
C ASN A 41 -0.58 9.02 24.63
N LYS A 42 -0.31 8.83 25.93
CA LYS A 42 -1.28 8.25 26.87
C LYS A 42 -2.58 9.07 26.96
N SER A 43 -2.48 10.40 27.05
CA SER A 43 -3.66 11.28 27.12
C SER A 43 -4.57 11.16 25.90
N ALA A 44 -3.98 11.05 24.70
CA ALA A 44 -4.76 10.84 23.47
C ALA A 44 -5.43 9.47 23.46
N ILE A 45 -4.76 8.43 23.94
CA ILE A 45 -5.35 7.08 24.07
C ILE A 45 -6.52 7.09 25.05
N ASP A 46 -6.38 7.76 26.20
CA ASP A 46 -7.44 7.87 27.21
C ASP A 46 -8.66 8.61 26.65
N GLN A 47 -8.47 9.65 25.83
CA GLN A 47 -9.56 10.35 25.15
C GLN A 47 -10.28 9.42 24.15
N VAL A 48 -9.52 8.67 23.35
CA VAL A 48 -10.10 7.68 22.40
C VAL A 48 -10.95 6.66 23.16
N LYS A 49 -10.45 6.12 24.27
CA LYS A 49 -11.19 5.16 25.11
C LYS A 49 -12.48 5.77 25.68
N SER A 50 -12.42 7.03 26.13
CA SER A 50 -13.59 7.74 26.62
C SER A 50 -14.67 7.92 25.55
N ASP A 51 -14.27 8.30 24.32
CA ASP A 51 -15.20 8.50 23.20
C ASP A 51 -15.82 7.18 22.72
N ILE A 52 -15.08 6.07 22.81
CA ILE A 52 -15.62 4.71 22.54
C ILE A 52 -16.68 4.34 23.58
N LEU A 53 -16.38 4.50 24.87
CA LEU A 53 -17.30 4.15 25.95
C LEU A 53 -18.57 5.01 25.96
N SER A 54 -18.47 6.26 25.53
CA SER A 54 -19.63 7.15 25.38
C SER A 54 -20.49 6.83 24.14
N GLY A 55 -20.03 5.93 23.26
CA GLY A 55 -20.71 5.56 22.02
C GLY A 55 -20.59 6.56 20.89
N LYS A 56 -19.75 7.60 21.03
CA LYS A 56 -19.44 8.57 19.97
C LYS A 56 -18.68 7.90 18.83
N THR A 57 -17.66 7.08 19.16
CA THR A 57 -16.79 6.45 18.15
C THR A 57 -17.51 5.32 17.47
N LYS A 58 -17.68 5.45 16.15
CA LYS A 58 -18.28 4.42 15.28
C LYS A 58 -17.23 3.61 14.54
N LEU A 59 -16.05 4.21 14.30
CA LEU A 59 -14.92 3.57 13.61
C LEU A 59 -13.64 3.73 14.43
N LEU A 60 -13.05 2.61 14.81
CA LEU A 60 -11.74 2.57 15.46
C LEU A 60 -10.74 1.86 14.55
N TYR A 61 -9.75 2.59 14.06
CA TYR A 61 -8.63 2.04 13.31
C TYR A 61 -7.53 1.60 14.27
N VAL A 62 -7.05 0.36 14.12
CA VAL A 62 -6.03 -0.21 15.00
C VAL A 62 -4.93 -0.87 14.17
N ALA A 63 -3.67 -0.57 14.50
CA ALA A 63 -2.54 -1.31 13.94
C ALA A 63 -2.51 -2.73 14.52
N PRO A 64 -2.15 -3.77 13.74
CA PRO A 64 -2.05 -5.14 14.23
C PRO A 64 -1.19 -5.26 15.49
N GLU A 65 -0.04 -4.55 15.52
CA GLU A 65 0.88 -4.54 16.65
C GLU A 65 0.27 -3.90 17.92
N SER A 66 -0.62 -2.92 17.73
CA SER A 66 -1.34 -2.29 18.83
C SER A 66 -2.50 -3.16 19.32
N LEU A 67 -3.13 -3.89 18.40
CA LEU A 67 -4.20 -4.82 18.75
C LEU A 67 -3.68 -6.00 19.58
N THR A 68 -2.41 -6.40 19.43
CA THR A 68 -1.80 -7.49 20.21
C THR A 68 -1.45 -7.12 21.65
N LYS A 69 -1.53 -5.85 22.05
CA LYS A 69 -1.26 -5.41 23.41
C LYS A 69 -2.40 -5.81 24.34
N GLU A 70 -2.08 -6.47 25.44
CA GLU A 70 -3.05 -6.98 26.42
C GLU A 70 -4.01 -5.89 26.92
N GLU A 71 -3.48 -4.69 27.25
CA GLU A 71 -4.27 -3.55 27.69
C GLU A 71 -5.35 -3.10 26.69
N ASN A 72 -5.09 -3.24 25.37
CA ASN A 72 -6.05 -2.89 24.34
C ASN A 72 -7.08 -4.00 24.14
N VAL A 73 -6.65 -5.26 24.20
CA VAL A 73 -7.55 -6.42 24.14
C VAL A 73 -8.52 -6.38 25.31
N ASP A 74 -8.04 -6.18 26.55
CA ASP A 74 -8.87 -6.13 27.75
C ASP A 74 -9.86 -4.97 27.71
N PHE A 75 -9.42 -3.81 27.23
CA PHE A 75 -10.32 -2.67 27.02
C PHE A 75 -11.44 -3.03 26.02
N LEU A 76 -11.10 -3.64 24.89
CA LEU A 76 -12.04 -3.94 23.83
C LEU A 76 -13.02 -5.05 24.19
N LYS A 77 -12.72 -5.94 25.15
CA LYS A 77 -13.67 -6.93 25.69
C LYS A 77 -14.91 -6.27 26.31
N GLY A 78 -14.78 -5.04 26.82
CA GLY A 78 -15.89 -4.25 27.39
C GLY A 78 -16.66 -3.41 26.37
N VAL A 79 -16.28 -3.45 25.10
CA VAL A 79 -16.84 -2.60 24.03
C VAL A 79 -17.82 -3.42 23.17
N LYS A 80 -18.98 -2.84 22.86
CA LYS A 80 -19.89 -3.44 21.86
C LYS A 80 -19.31 -3.28 20.46
N ILE A 81 -18.77 -4.37 19.91
CA ILE A 81 -18.20 -4.40 18.57
C ILE A 81 -19.31 -4.65 17.53
N SER A 82 -19.44 -3.78 16.54
CA SER A 82 -20.38 -3.95 15.44
C SER A 82 -19.87 -4.93 14.38
N PHE A 83 -18.62 -4.80 13.98
CA PHE A 83 -17.91 -5.74 13.09
C PHE A 83 -16.40 -5.49 13.13
N TYR A 84 -15.64 -6.43 12.59
CA TYR A 84 -14.20 -6.28 12.33
C TYR A 84 -13.98 -6.17 10.82
N ALA A 85 -13.18 -5.20 10.40
CA ALA A 85 -12.68 -5.10 9.04
C ALA A 85 -11.16 -5.32 9.06
N VAL A 86 -10.69 -6.33 8.33
CA VAL A 86 -9.26 -6.63 8.16
C VAL A 86 -8.86 -6.06 6.81
N ASP A 87 -8.23 -4.90 6.84
CA ASP A 87 -7.72 -4.22 5.66
C ASP A 87 -6.37 -4.81 5.26
N GLU A 88 -6.03 -4.74 3.96
CA GLU A 88 -4.83 -5.36 3.38
C GLU A 88 -4.64 -6.82 3.82
N ALA A 89 -5.75 -7.58 3.81
CA ALA A 89 -5.80 -8.95 4.34
C ALA A 89 -4.77 -9.90 3.69
N HIS A 90 -4.23 -9.56 2.50
CA HIS A 90 -3.14 -10.30 1.87
C HIS A 90 -1.86 -10.38 2.73
N CYS A 91 -1.69 -9.43 3.68
CA CYS A 91 -0.58 -9.46 4.64
C CYS A 91 -0.53 -10.71 5.53
N ILE A 92 -1.62 -11.48 5.60
CA ILE A 92 -1.68 -12.74 6.37
C ILE A 92 -0.93 -13.90 5.71
N SER A 93 -0.71 -13.80 4.39
CA SER A 93 -0.16 -14.86 3.55
C SER A 93 1.32 -14.64 3.24
N GLU A 94 2.14 -15.68 3.43
CA GLU A 94 3.55 -15.69 3.00
C GLU A 94 3.69 -15.61 1.47
N TRP A 95 2.63 -15.93 0.74
CA TRP A 95 2.55 -15.79 -0.72
C TRP A 95 2.08 -14.40 -1.17
N GLY A 96 1.70 -13.54 -0.21
CA GLY A 96 1.42 -12.14 -0.47
C GLY A 96 2.71 -11.33 -0.61
N HIS A 97 2.64 -10.20 -1.27
CA HIS A 97 3.81 -9.33 -1.51
C HIS A 97 4.28 -8.57 -0.26
N ASP A 98 3.47 -8.47 0.80
CA ASP A 98 3.79 -7.79 2.08
C ASP A 98 3.33 -8.65 3.27
N PHE A 99 3.99 -9.80 3.44
CA PHE A 99 3.67 -10.68 4.57
C PHE A 99 4.02 -10.03 5.91
N ARG A 100 3.06 -10.08 6.86
CA ARG A 100 3.20 -9.58 8.23
C ARG A 100 2.75 -10.63 9.24
N PRO A 101 3.67 -11.18 10.04
CA PRO A 101 3.36 -12.22 11.03
C PRO A 101 2.24 -11.84 12.01
N GLU A 102 2.11 -10.54 12.34
CA GLU A 102 1.10 -10.00 13.25
C GLU A 102 -0.33 -10.28 12.76
N TYR A 103 -0.53 -10.35 11.44
CA TYR A 103 -1.84 -10.65 10.84
C TYR A 103 -2.34 -12.05 11.19
N ARG A 104 -1.46 -13.01 11.41
CA ARG A 104 -1.84 -14.37 11.84
C ARG A 104 -2.38 -14.42 13.26
N ARG A 105 -2.12 -13.38 14.06
CA ARG A 105 -2.64 -13.25 15.42
C ARG A 105 -4.03 -12.62 15.49
N ILE A 106 -4.52 -12.04 14.39
CA ILE A 106 -5.80 -11.30 14.36
C ILE A 106 -6.96 -12.22 14.77
N ARG A 107 -7.09 -13.41 14.20
CA ARG A 107 -8.20 -14.28 14.50
C ARG A 107 -8.28 -14.74 15.98
N PRO A 108 -7.17 -15.22 16.59
CA PRO A 108 -7.15 -15.48 18.04
C PRO A 108 -7.60 -14.28 18.87
N ILE A 109 -7.13 -13.07 18.55
CA ILE A 109 -7.47 -11.85 19.28
C ILE A 109 -8.95 -11.48 19.12
N ILE A 110 -9.51 -11.57 17.91
CA ILE A 110 -10.94 -11.35 17.66
C ILE A 110 -11.77 -12.32 18.51
N ASN A 111 -11.36 -13.59 18.60
CA ASN A 111 -12.07 -14.58 19.42
C ASN A 111 -12.01 -14.26 20.93
N GLU A 112 -10.94 -13.63 21.38
CA GLU A 112 -10.73 -13.20 22.75
C GLU A 112 -11.55 -11.94 23.10
N ILE A 113 -11.58 -10.94 22.22
CA ILE A 113 -12.34 -9.70 22.40
C ILE A 113 -13.84 -9.99 22.38
N GLY A 114 -14.33 -10.71 21.37
CA GLY A 114 -15.74 -11.07 21.22
C GLY A 114 -16.15 -11.32 19.78
N LYS A 115 -17.13 -12.18 19.59
CA LYS A 115 -17.63 -12.54 18.27
C LYS A 115 -18.43 -11.40 17.66
N ALA A 116 -18.05 -10.99 16.45
CA ALA A 116 -18.78 -10.07 15.57
C ALA A 116 -18.52 -10.47 14.11
N PRO A 117 -19.30 -9.98 13.13
CA PRO A 117 -19.03 -10.20 11.73
C PRO A 117 -17.61 -9.75 11.34
N VAL A 118 -16.97 -10.48 10.43
CA VAL A 118 -15.62 -10.16 9.95
C VAL A 118 -15.68 -9.93 8.44
N ILE A 119 -15.08 -8.82 8.00
CA ILE A 119 -14.88 -8.49 6.58
C ILE A 119 -13.36 -8.46 6.33
N ALA A 120 -12.90 -9.20 5.33
CA ALA A 120 -11.51 -9.16 4.88
C ALA A 120 -11.43 -8.46 3.53
N LEU A 121 -10.58 -7.44 3.43
CA LEU A 121 -10.45 -6.58 2.26
C LEU A 121 -9.03 -6.63 1.73
N THR A 122 -8.88 -6.77 0.41
CA THR A 122 -7.58 -6.67 -0.26
C THR A 122 -7.76 -6.30 -1.73
N ALA A 123 -6.87 -5.48 -2.24
CA ALA A 123 -6.82 -5.14 -3.66
C ALA A 123 -6.14 -6.24 -4.49
N THR A 124 -5.30 -7.06 -3.86
CA THR A 124 -4.46 -8.06 -4.53
C THR A 124 -4.53 -9.40 -3.80
N ALA A 125 -5.19 -10.38 -4.38
CA ALA A 125 -5.20 -11.72 -3.83
C ALA A 125 -5.30 -12.77 -4.94
N THR A 126 -4.21 -13.48 -5.18
CA THR A 126 -4.21 -14.69 -5.99
C THR A 126 -5.09 -15.76 -5.34
N PRO A 127 -5.52 -16.82 -6.05
CA PRO A 127 -6.29 -17.91 -5.45
C PRO A 127 -5.62 -18.49 -4.21
N LYS A 128 -4.30 -18.62 -4.19
CA LYS A 128 -3.52 -19.13 -3.06
C LYS A 128 -3.58 -18.18 -1.85
N VAL A 129 -3.38 -16.88 -2.09
CA VAL A 129 -3.50 -15.85 -1.04
C VAL A 129 -4.90 -15.81 -0.45
N ARG A 130 -5.95 -15.92 -1.28
CA ARG A 130 -7.34 -15.97 -0.80
C ARG A 130 -7.62 -17.16 0.11
N MET A 131 -7.15 -18.35 -0.28
CA MET A 131 -7.27 -19.54 0.58
C MET A 131 -6.57 -19.35 1.93
N ASP A 132 -5.39 -18.71 1.93
CA ASP A 132 -4.68 -18.39 3.16
C ASP A 132 -5.44 -17.39 4.04
N ILE A 133 -6.02 -16.34 3.45
CA ILE A 133 -6.88 -15.38 4.16
C ILE A 133 -8.04 -16.10 4.83
N GLN A 134 -8.80 -16.88 4.06
CA GLN A 134 -9.95 -17.63 4.56
C GLN A 134 -9.58 -18.59 5.70
N LYS A 135 -8.49 -19.34 5.51
CA LYS A 135 -7.99 -20.30 6.51
C LYS A 135 -7.57 -19.60 7.80
N ASN A 136 -6.73 -18.58 7.72
CA ASN A 136 -6.15 -17.94 8.89
C ASN A 136 -7.16 -17.04 9.63
N LEU A 137 -8.14 -16.47 8.94
CA LEU A 137 -9.23 -15.71 9.56
C LEU A 137 -10.44 -16.59 9.93
N GLY A 138 -10.42 -17.90 9.64
CA GLY A 138 -11.55 -18.81 9.91
C GLY A 138 -12.81 -18.41 9.15
N MET A 139 -12.68 -18.11 7.86
CA MET A 139 -13.71 -17.57 6.98
C MET A 139 -13.94 -18.47 5.75
N GLN A 140 -13.83 -19.80 5.91
CA GLN A 140 -13.94 -20.75 4.78
C GLN A 140 -15.30 -20.71 4.10
N ASP A 141 -16.37 -20.41 4.86
CA ASP A 141 -17.74 -20.34 4.37
C ASP A 141 -18.20 -18.89 4.07
N ALA A 142 -17.26 -17.94 4.04
CA ALA A 142 -17.59 -16.53 3.81
C ALA A 142 -18.00 -16.27 2.36
N GLN A 143 -18.94 -15.34 2.18
CA GLN A 143 -19.29 -14.85 0.85
C GLN A 143 -18.10 -14.10 0.23
N GLU A 144 -17.69 -14.51 -0.96
CA GLU A 144 -16.65 -13.81 -1.73
C GLU A 144 -17.25 -12.82 -2.71
N PHE A 145 -16.67 -11.62 -2.74
CA PHE A 145 -16.95 -10.61 -3.75
C PHE A 145 -15.64 -10.30 -4.49
N LYS A 146 -15.64 -10.50 -5.80
CA LYS A 146 -14.45 -10.30 -6.62
C LYS A 146 -14.77 -9.36 -7.78
N SER A 147 -13.99 -8.31 -7.90
CA SER A 147 -13.97 -7.43 -9.08
C SER A 147 -12.88 -7.87 -10.06
N SER A 148 -12.97 -7.40 -11.29
CA SER A 148 -11.92 -7.60 -12.29
C SER A 148 -10.67 -6.79 -11.94
N PHE A 149 -9.50 -7.39 -12.12
CA PHE A 149 -8.22 -6.67 -12.05
C PHE A 149 -7.98 -5.75 -13.26
N ASN A 150 -8.80 -5.85 -14.31
CA ASN A 150 -8.63 -5.04 -15.49
C ASN A 150 -8.96 -3.56 -15.20
N ARG A 151 -7.99 -2.70 -15.46
CA ARG A 151 -8.09 -1.25 -15.39
C ARG A 151 -8.07 -0.70 -16.82
N PRO A 152 -9.23 -0.52 -17.48
CA PRO A 152 -9.30 -0.16 -18.90
C PRO A 152 -8.68 1.21 -19.20
N ASN A 153 -8.64 2.10 -18.23
CA ASN A 153 -8.05 3.43 -18.32
C ASN A 153 -6.52 3.46 -18.18
N LEU A 154 -5.86 2.33 -17.89
CA LEU A 154 -4.40 2.28 -17.77
C LEU A 154 -3.78 1.65 -19.03
N TYR A 155 -2.76 2.31 -19.56
CA TYR A 155 -1.91 1.77 -20.62
C TYR A 155 -0.64 1.19 -20.03
N TYR A 156 -0.30 -0.06 -20.36
CA TYR A 156 0.88 -0.75 -19.85
C TYR A 156 1.92 -0.94 -20.96
N GLU A 157 3.16 -0.53 -20.70
CA GLU A 157 4.28 -0.65 -21.62
C GLU A 157 5.53 -1.16 -20.90
N VAL A 158 6.24 -2.09 -21.54
CA VAL A 158 7.58 -2.51 -21.11
C VAL A 158 8.60 -2.06 -22.15
N ARG A 159 9.62 -1.34 -21.72
CA ARG A 159 10.72 -0.83 -22.55
C ARG A 159 12.04 -1.48 -22.17
N SER A 160 12.89 -1.71 -23.16
CA SER A 160 14.26 -2.17 -22.88
C SER A 160 15.03 -1.12 -22.08
N LYS A 161 15.72 -1.56 -21.04
CA LYS A 161 16.57 -0.72 -20.20
C LYS A 161 17.90 -0.47 -20.88
N THR A 162 18.12 0.73 -21.35
CA THR A 162 19.37 1.19 -22.01
C THR A 162 20.13 2.16 -21.11
N ASN A 163 21.31 2.59 -21.53
CA ASN A 163 22.07 3.64 -20.83
C ASN A 163 21.41 5.04 -20.91
N ASN A 164 20.34 5.20 -21.71
CA ASN A 164 19.65 6.46 -21.94
C ASN A 164 18.33 6.62 -21.16
N ILE A 165 18.06 5.74 -20.17
CA ILE A 165 16.81 5.74 -19.43
C ILE A 165 16.46 7.13 -18.88
N ASP A 166 17.40 7.79 -18.20
CA ASP A 166 17.16 9.10 -17.58
C ASP A 166 16.70 10.11 -18.63
N ARG A 167 17.31 10.10 -19.81
CA ARG A 167 16.92 10.93 -20.95
C ARG A 167 15.52 10.57 -21.48
N ASP A 168 15.19 9.31 -21.53
CA ASP A 168 13.89 8.85 -22.02
C ASP A 168 12.78 9.24 -21.05
N ILE A 169 13.02 9.15 -19.74
CA ILE A 169 12.11 9.62 -18.71
C ILE A 169 11.90 11.13 -18.80
N ILE A 170 12.99 11.91 -18.92
CA ILE A 170 12.91 13.38 -19.07
C ILE A 170 12.09 13.75 -20.30
N LYS A 171 12.33 13.11 -21.45
CA LYS A 171 11.57 13.35 -22.67
C LYS A 171 10.09 13.04 -22.50
N PHE A 172 9.79 11.91 -21.83
CA PHE A 172 8.41 11.50 -21.56
C PHE A 172 7.69 12.55 -20.70
N ILE A 173 8.31 12.99 -19.59
CA ILE A 173 7.68 13.96 -18.68
C ILE A 173 7.48 15.31 -19.40
N LYS A 174 8.47 15.79 -20.16
CA LYS A 174 8.38 17.04 -20.93
C LYS A 174 7.32 16.99 -22.04
N ALA A 175 7.06 15.81 -22.60
CA ALA A 175 5.97 15.59 -23.55
C ALA A 175 4.57 15.51 -22.88
N ASN A 176 4.52 15.46 -21.56
CA ASN A 176 3.31 15.39 -20.75
C ASN A 176 3.27 16.51 -19.69
N PRO A 177 3.31 17.78 -20.07
CA PRO A 177 3.39 18.89 -19.11
C PRO A 177 2.13 18.95 -18.23
N GLY A 178 2.30 19.35 -16.97
CA GLY A 178 1.21 19.47 -15.99
C GLY A 178 0.60 18.14 -15.52
N LYS A 179 1.22 17.00 -15.88
CA LYS A 179 0.76 15.68 -15.41
C LYS A 179 1.58 15.23 -14.21
N SER A 180 0.90 14.83 -13.14
CA SER A 180 1.55 14.26 -11.98
C SER A 180 1.91 12.79 -12.18
N GLY A 181 3.02 12.37 -11.58
CA GLY A 181 3.49 10.99 -11.71
C GLY A 181 4.40 10.49 -10.61
N ILE A 182 4.57 9.18 -10.60
CA ILE A 182 5.44 8.47 -9.63
C ILE A 182 6.47 7.66 -10.41
N ILE A 183 7.73 7.72 -9.99
CA ILE A 183 8.82 6.91 -10.56
C ILE A 183 9.40 6.02 -9.47
N TYR A 184 9.29 4.72 -9.64
CA TYR A 184 9.81 3.74 -8.70
C TYR A 184 11.22 3.30 -9.08
N CYS A 185 12.14 3.38 -8.10
CA CYS A 185 13.51 2.89 -8.20
C CYS A 185 13.80 1.89 -7.08
N LEU A 186 14.68 0.93 -7.34
CA LEU A 186 15.02 -0.13 -6.41
C LEU A 186 15.88 0.36 -5.23
N SER A 187 16.75 1.35 -5.43
CA SER A 187 17.68 1.84 -4.41
C SER A 187 17.44 3.31 -4.04
N ARG A 188 17.69 3.65 -2.75
CA ARG A 188 17.62 5.01 -2.22
C ARG A 188 18.55 5.96 -3.00
N LYS A 189 19.79 5.53 -3.25
CA LYS A 189 20.76 6.29 -4.02
C LYS A 189 20.24 6.68 -5.41
N LYS A 190 19.63 5.71 -6.15
CA LYS A 190 19.08 6.02 -7.48
C LYS A 190 17.86 6.94 -7.40
N VAL A 191 17.07 6.87 -6.34
CA VAL A 191 15.95 7.79 -6.08
C VAL A 191 16.45 9.23 -5.98
N GLU A 192 17.50 9.47 -5.18
CA GLU A 192 18.09 10.80 -4.99
C GLU A 192 18.73 11.31 -6.28
N GLU A 193 19.60 10.51 -6.92
CA GLU A 193 20.25 10.85 -8.18
C GLU A 193 19.25 11.21 -9.28
N LEU A 194 18.21 10.41 -9.46
CA LEU A 194 17.22 10.68 -10.51
C LEU A 194 16.37 11.91 -10.20
N ALA A 195 16.00 12.15 -8.94
CA ALA A 195 15.27 13.35 -8.54
C ALA A 195 16.10 14.62 -8.85
N GLU A 196 17.42 14.61 -8.53
CA GLU A 196 18.33 15.71 -8.86
C GLU A 196 18.44 15.93 -10.38
N VAL A 197 18.60 14.85 -11.16
CA VAL A 197 18.65 14.93 -12.63
C VAL A 197 17.37 15.53 -13.21
N LEU A 198 16.19 15.13 -12.69
CA LEU A 198 14.91 15.70 -13.12
C LEU A 198 14.81 17.19 -12.79
N GLN A 199 15.21 17.59 -11.58
CA GLN A 199 15.23 19.00 -11.15
C GLN A 199 16.17 19.85 -12.02
N ALA A 200 17.38 19.34 -12.30
CA ALA A 200 18.35 20.01 -13.18
C ALA A 200 17.81 20.21 -14.61
N ASN A 201 16.81 19.43 -15.03
CA ASN A 201 16.12 19.55 -16.31
C ASN A 201 14.81 20.34 -16.25
N GLY A 202 14.54 21.03 -15.12
CA GLY A 202 13.38 21.90 -14.93
C GLY A 202 12.09 21.15 -14.63
N ILE A 203 12.18 19.91 -14.14
CA ILE A 203 11.02 19.12 -13.70
C ILE A 203 10.89 19.26 -12.19
N ASN A 204 9.71 19.62 -11.71
CA ASN A 204 9.42 19.74 -10.27
C ASN A 204 9.26 18.36 -9.63
N ALA A 205 10.40 17.72 -9.36
CA ALA A 205 10.47 16.38 -8.79
C ALA A 205 11.03 16.40 -7.37
N ARG A 206 10.63 15.43 -6.53
CA ARG A 206 11.22 15.22 -5.20
C ARG A 206 11.47 13.73 -4.95
N ALA A 207 12.50 13.46 -4.15
CA ALA A 207 12.84 12.13 -3.68
C ALA A 207 11.93 11.69 -2.52
N TYR A 208 11.65 10.38 -2.42
CA TYR A 208 10.95 9.81 -1.29
C TYR A 208 11.43 8.38 -0.99
N HIS A 209 12.01 8.16 0.18
CA HIS A 209 12.39 6.83 0.66
C HIS A 209 12.50 6.77 2.19
N ALA A 210 12.48 5.58 2.76
CA ALA A 210 12.48 5.37 4.20
C ALA A 210 13.74 5.85 4.95
N GLY A 211 14.83 6.14 4.23
CA GLY A 211 16.06 6.69 4.81
C GLY A 211 16.05 8.20 5.03
N MET A 212 15.06 8.92 4.50
CA MET A 212 14.88 10.35 4.72
C MET A 212 14.30 10.61 6.10
N ASP A 213 14.55 11.81 6.65
CA ASP A 213 13.89 12.23 7.88
C ASP A 213 12.37 12.37 7.71
N SER A 214 11.64 12.24 8.81
CA SER A 214 10.18 12.20 8.78
C SER A 214 9.55 13.52 8.30
N ALA A 215 10.16 14.66 8.64
CA ALA A 215 9.62 15.97 8.27
C ALA A 215 9.71 16.19 6.75
N THR A 216 10.86 15.88 6.15
CA THR A 216 11.06 15.96 4.69
C THR A 216 10.15 14.99 3.95
N ARG A 217 9.98 13.76 4.46
CA ARG A 217 9.05 12.80 3.84
C ARG A 217 7.62 13.32 3.84
N THR A 218 7.17 13.83 4.98
CA THR A 218 5.81 14.39 5.11
C THR A 218 5.64 15.60 4.17
N ALA A 219 6.59 16.52 4.15
CA ALA A 219 6.54 17.70 3.27
C ALA A 219 6.48 17.32 1.78
N ASN A 220 7.29 16.35 1.34
CA ASN A 220 7.29 15.89 -0.05
C ASN A 220 5.99 15.16 -0.42
N GLN A 221 5.44 14.36 0.50
CA GLN A 221 4.15 13.71 0.33
C GLN A 221 3.01 14.72 0.24
N ASP A 222 2.94 15.66 1.18
CA ASP A 222 1.90 16.68 1.22
C ASP A 222 1.97 17.59 -0.01
N GLY A 223 3.18 17.98 -0.43
CA GLY A 223 3.39 18.77 -1.65
C GLY A 223 2.93 18.04 -2.90
N PHE A 224 3.12 16.72 -2.99
CA PHE A 224 2.59 15.93 -4.11
C PHE A 224 1.06 15.81 -4.08
N LEU A 225 0.46 15.64 -2.90
CA LEU A 225 -1.00 15.58 -2.75
C LEU A 225 -1.67 16.93 -3.05
N LYS A 226 -1.00 18.04 -2.71
CA LYS A 226 -1.49 19.42 -2.93
C LYS A 226 -1.12 20.01 -4.29
N GLU A 227 -0.49 19.23 -5.17
CA GLU A 227 -0.06 19.64 -6.52
C GLU A 227 1.08 20.66 -6.55
N ASP A 228 1.76 20.88 -5.41
CA ASP A 228 2.98 21.69 -5.33
C ASP A 228 4.21 20.94 -5.91
N ILE A 229 4.11 19.62 -6.07
CA ILE A 229 5.13 18.74 -6.64
C ILE A 229 4.49 17.89 -7.73
N ASP A 230 5.08 17.89 -8.93
CA ASP A 230 4.54 17.16 -10.08
C ASP A 230 4.96 15.69 -10.08
N VAL A 231 6.19 15.40 -9.66
CA VAL A 231 6.77 14.04 -9.75
C VAL A 231 7.41 13.62 -8.44
N ILE A 232 7.07 12.43 -7.98
CA ILE A 232 7.78 11.76 -6.89
C ILE A 232 8.66 10.65 -7.46
N VAL A 233 9.95 10.71 -7.17
CA VAL A 233 10.88 9.60 -7.40
C VAL A 233 11.04 8.86 -6.09
N ALA A 234 10.69 7.57 -6.05
CA ALA A 234 10.57 6.86 -4.79
C ALA A 234 11.08 5.42 -4.84
N THR A 235 11.37 4.87 -3.66
CA THR A 235 11.32 3.42 -3.44
C THR A 235 9.89 2.97 -3.16
N ILE A 236 9.66 1.65 -3.01
CA ILE A 236 8.36 1.09 -2.60
C ILE A 236 7.82 1.69 -1.28
N ALA A 237 8.64 2.45 -0.53
CA ALA A 237 8.20 3.15 0.67
C ALA A 237 7.16 4.25 0.38
N PHE A 238 7.13 4.79 -0.85
CA PHE A 238 6.05 5.67 -1.32
C PHE A 238 4.94 4.80 -1.90
N GLY A 239 4.17 4.27 -1.03
CA GLY A 239 3.25 3.22 -1.42
C GLY A 239 1.91 3.33 -0.72
N MET A 240 1.63 2.37 0.13
CA MET A 240 0.35 2.27 0.83
C MET A 240 0.01 3.60 1.54
N GLY A 241 -1.23 4.06 1.42
CA GLY A 241 -1.70 5.31 2.05
C GLY A 241 -1.59 6.57 1.18
N ILE A 242 -1.03 6.49 -0.03
CA ILE A 242 -1.04 7.60 -0.96
C ILE A 242 -2.35 7.55 -1.77
N ASP A 243 -3.20 8.52 -1.55
CA ASP A 243 -4.48 8.65 -2.24
C ASP A 243 -4.55 9.96 -3.02
N LYS A 244 -3.83 10.01 -4.15
CA LYS A 244 -3.92 11.05 -5.16
C LYS A 244 -4.66 10.47 -6.36
N PRO A 245 -5.88 10.95 -6.68
CA PRO A 245 -6.73 10.32 -7.70
C PRO A 245 -6.22 10.52 -9.13
N ASP A 246 -5.53 11.62 -9.39
CA ASP A 246 -5.15 12.13 -10.70
C ASP A 246 -3.69 11.89 -11.10
N VAL A 247 -3.06 10.85 -10.56
CA VAL A 247 -1.74 10.41 -11.04
C VAL A 247 -1.85 9.92 -12.48
N ARG A 248 -1.12 10.54 -13.41
CA ARG A 248 -1.22 10.28 -14.85
C ARG A 248 -0.18 9.31 -15.37
N PHE A 249 0.92 9.12 -14.65
CA PHE A 249 1.89 8.09 -15.01
C PHE A 249 2.55 7.45 -13.80
N VAL A 250 2.86 6.16 -13.95
CA VAL A 250 3.71 5.41 -13.04
C VAL A 250 4.84 4.79 -13.86
N ILE A 251 6.07 5.12 -13.52
CA ILE A 251 7.25 4.61 -14.21
C ILE A 251 8.03 3.72 -13.25
N HIS A 252 8.36 2.52 -13.69
CA HIS A 252 9.29 1.63 -13.01
C HIS A 252 10.67 1.74 -13.68
N TYR A 253 11.60 2.40 -12.99
CA TYR A 253 13.00 2.47 -13.42
C TYR A 253 13.67 1.09 -13.36
N ASP A 254 13.32 0.32 -12.37
CA ASP A 254 13.71 -1.07 -12.18
C ASP A 254 12.45 -1.94 -12.10
N ILE A 255 12.51 -3.17 -12.60
CA ILE A 255 11.39 -4.11 -12.52
C ILE A 255 11.02 -4.40 -11.06
N PRO A 256 9.73 -4.46 -10.70
CA PRO A 256 9.30 -4.80 -9.35
C PRO A 256 9.58 -6.26 -9.00
N LYS A 257 9.50 -6.60 -7.72
CA LYS A 257 9.81 -7.95 -7.20
C LYS A 257 8.72 -8.98 -7.49
N SER A 258 7.49 -8.54 -7.73
CA SER A 258 6.33 -9.39 -7.98
C SER A 258 5.29 -8.66 -8.82
N LEU A 259 4.41 -9.41 -9.49
CA LEU A 259 3.29 -8.86 -10.25
C LEU A 259 2.25 -8.20 -9.34
N GLU A 260 2.04 -8.71 -8.12
CA GLU A 260 1.15 -8.08 -7.15
C GLU A 260 1.66 -6.69 -6.75
N GLY A 261 2.97 -6.58 -6.44
CA GLY A 261 3.61 -5.28 -6.17
C GLY A 261 3.48 -4.34 -7.36
N TYR A 262 3.75 -4.83 -8.56
CA TYR A 262 3.57 -4.07 -9.80
C TYR A 262 2.13 -3.56 -9.97
N TYR A 263 1.14 -4.43 -9.75
CA TYR A 263 -0.27 -4.07 -9.84
C TYR A 263 -0.66 -2.99 -8.82
N GLN A 264 -0.20 -3.10 -7.58
CA GLN A 264 -0.44 -2.09 -6.55
C GLN A 264 0.20 -0.73 -6.90
N GLU A 265 1.45 -0.75 -7.39
CA GLU A 265 2.19 0.46 -7.73
C GLU A 265 1.59 1.13 -8.96
N THR A 266 1.29 0.39 -10.02
CA THR A 266 0.61 0.91 -11.22
C THR A 266 -0.84 1.31 -10.96
N GLY A 267 -1.51 0.63 -10.03
CA GLY A 267 -2.87 0.92 -9.60
C GLY A 267 -3.08 2.30 -8.96
N ARG A 268 -1.98 3.03 -8.69
CA ARG A 268 -2.03 4.43 -8.25
C ARG A 268 -2.39 5.39 -9.37
N ALA A 269 -2.12 5.02 -10.62
CA ALA A 269 -2.50 5.82 -11.77
C ALA A 269 -4.01 5.81 -12.01
N GLY A 270 -4.56 6.96 -12.40
CA GLY A 270 -5.92 7.09 -12.89
C GLY A 270 -7.02 6.58 -11.96
N ARG A 271 -6.93 6.81 -10.65
CA ARG A 271 -7.95 6.39 -9.68
C ARG A 271 -9.28 7.14 -9.88
N ASP A 272 -9.21 8.32 -10.44
CA ASP A 272 -10.37 9.13 -10.86
C ASP A 272 -11.06 8.63 -12.15
N GLY A 273 -10.58 7.52 -12.73
CA GLY A 273 -11.05 6.99 -14.01
C GLY A 273 -10.38 7.62 -15.23
N GLY A 274 -9.56 8.66 -15.05
CA GLY A 274 -8.77 9.28 -16.12
C GLY A 274 -7.67 8.35 -16.65
N GLU A 275 -7.18 8.63 -17.86
CA GLU A 275 -6.12 7.84 -18.48
C GLU A 275 -4.81 7.90 -17.68
N GLY A 276 -4.16 6.75 -17.55
CA GLY A 276 -2.87 6.61 -16.90
C GLY A 276 -1.89 5.77 -17.73
N GLN A 277 -0.62 6.14 -17.70
CA GLN A 277 0.45 5.41 -18.40
C GLN A 277 1.36 4.71 -17.39
N CYS A 278 1.53 3.41 -17.55
CA CYS A 278 2.38 2.56 -16.72
C CYS A 278 3.53 2.05 -17.57
N ILE A 279 4.74 2.58 -17.36
CA ILE A 279 5.93 2.27 -18.15
C ILE A 279 6.94 1.57 -17.26
N THR A 280 7.41 0.40 -17.69
CA THR A 280 8.43 -0.37 -16.97
C THR A 280 9.67 -0.52 -17.83
N PHE A 281 10.82 -0.14 -17.30
CA PHE A 281 12.10 -0.42 -17.91
C PHE A 281 12.64 -1.77 -17.40
N TYR A 282 13.02 -2.64 -18.32
CA TYR A 282 13.45 -3.99 -18.02
C TYR A 282 14.79 -4.33 -18.65
N SER A 283 15.63 -5.03 -17.88
CA SER A 283 16.81 -5.73 -18.35
C SER A 283 17.11 -6.95 -17.49
N ASN A 284 17.76 -7.97 -18.06
CA ASN A 284 18.18 -9.16 -17.31
C ASN A 284 19.12 -8.84 -16.12
N LYS A 285 19.82 -7.67 -16.14
CA LYS A 285 20.65 -7.21 -15.03
C LYS A 285 19.81 -6.87 -13.80
N ASP A 286 18.55 -6.51 -13.98
CA ASP A 286 17.65 -6.20 -12.85
C ASP A 286 17.28 -7.46 -12.07
N LEU A 287 17.10 -8.60 -12.75
CA LEU A 287 16.87 -9.89 -12.11
C LEU A 287 18.04 -10.27 -11.19
N GLN A 288 19.28 -10.14 -11.69
CA GLN A 288 20.48 -10.43 -10.90
C GLN A 288 20.61 -9.52 -9.65
N LYS A 289 20.19 -8.26 -9.75
CA LYS A 289 20.15 -7.34 -8.59
C LYS A 289 19.10 -7.79 -7.57
N LEU A 290 17.91 -8.13 -8.04
CA LEU A 290 16.80 -8.56 -7.18
C LEU A 290 17.11 -9.89 -6.49
N GLU A 291 17.76 -10.84 -7.18
CA GLU A 291 18.24 -12.09 -6.58
C GLU A 291 19.25 -11.84 -5.44
N LYS A 292 20.16 -10.87 -5.60
CA LYS A 292 21.10 -10.49 -4.54
C LYS A 292 20.39 -9.97 -3.28
N PHE A 293 19.28 -9.26 -3.43
CA PHE A 293 18.50 -8.78 -2.28
C PHE A 293 17.77 -9.89 -1.52
N MET A 294 17.65 -11.08 -2.11
CA MET A 294 17.07 -12.25 -1.45
C MET A 294 18.11 -13.06 -0.69
N GLN A 295 19.40 -12.86 -0.96
CA GLN A 295 20.49 -13.56 -0.28
C GLN A 295 20.48 -13.24 1.22
N GLY A 296 20.65 -14.26 2.06
CA GLY A 296 20.61 -14.13 3.52
C GLY A 296 19.23 -14.23 4.17
N LYS A 297 18.15 -14.33 3.38
CA LYS A 297 16.82 -14.65 3.89
C LYS A 297 16.66 -16.16 4.13
N PRO A 298 15.64 -16.59 4.93
CA PRO A 298 15.27 -18.00 5.05
C PRO A 298 15.05 -18.66 3.68
N VAL A 299 15.44 -19.92 3.53
CA VAL A 299 15.39 -20.65 2.24
C VAL A 299 13.99 -20.62 1.62
N ALA A 300 12.95 -20.84 2.44
CA ALA A 300 11.56 -20.78 1.95
C ALA A 300 11.18 -19.41 1.37
N GLU A 301 11.62 -18.30 1.99
CA GLU A 301 11.40 -16.95 1.45
C GLU A 301 12.17 -16.71 0.17
N GLN A 302 13.39 -17.28 0.04
CA GLN A 302 14.16 -17.18 -1.19
C GLN A 302 13.49 -17.91 -2.35
N GLU A 303 12.93 -19.10 -2.11
CA GLU A 303 12.23 -19.89 -3.14
C GLU A 303 10.97 -19.16 -3.62
N ILE A 304 10.14 -18.67 -2.70
CA ILE A 304 8.95 -17.88 -3.03
C ILE A 304 9.37 -16.62 -3.82
N GLY A 305 10.36 -15.88 -3.32
CA GLY A 305 10.83 -14.67 -3.97
C GLY A 305 11.36 -14.91 -5.39
N LYS A 306 12.08 -16.02 -5.63
CA LYS A 306 12.53 -16.40 -6.97
C LYS A 306 11.37 -16.73 -7.89
N GLN A 307 10.36 -17.46 -7.43
CA GLN A 307 9.18 -17.76 -8.23
C GLN A 307 8.44 -16.48 -8.64
N LEU A 308 8.17 -15.57 -7.72
CA LEU A 308 7.51 -14.29 -8.01
C LEU A 308 8.31 -13.43 -8.98
N LEU A 309 9.65 -13.46 -8.87
CA LEU A 309 10.54 -12.75 -9.77
C LEU A 309 10.53 -13.35 -11.18
N LEU A 310 10.48 -14.66 -11.31
CA LEU A 310 10.36 -15.35 -12.62
C LEU A 310 9.03 -15.04 -13.31
N GLU A 311 7.94 -14.97 -12.56
CA GLU A 311 6.62 -14.56 -13.09
C GLU A 311 6.67 -13.11 -13.61
N THR A 312 7.33 -12.22 -12.88
CA THR A 312 7.50 -10.82 -13.29
C THR A 312 8.38 -10.68 -14.51
N ALA A 313 9.45 -11.49 -14.62
CA ALA A 313 10.31 -11.54 -15.79
C ALA A 313 9.54 -12.08 -17.02
N ALA A 314 8.78 -13.15 -16.87
CA ALA A 314 7.93 -13.71 -17.91
C ALA A 314 6.91 -12.67 -18.43
N TYR A 315 6.30 -11.89 -17.54
CA TYR A 315 5.47 -10.76 -17.91
C TYR A 315 6.23 -9.71 -18.72
N ALA A 316 7.43 -9.33 -18.29
CA ALA A 316 8.23 -8.31 -18.96
C ALA A 316 8.72 -8.75 -20.35
N GLU A 317 9.01 -10.02 -20.54
CA GLU A 317 9.50 -10.62 -21.79
C GLU A 317 8.38 -11.08 -22.74
N SER A 318 7.15 -11.17 -22.23
CA SER A 318 6.00 -11.64 -23.01
C SER A 318 5.73 -10.75 -24.23
N SER A 319 5.38 -11.36 -25.34
CA SER A 319 4.83 -10.69 -26.53
C SER A 319 3.30 -10.57 -26.52
N ILE A 320 2.63 -11.13 -25.50
CA ILE A 320 1.18 -11.08 -25.35
C ILE A 320 0.75 -9.70 -24.84
N CYS A 321 -0.51 -9.34 -25.08
CA CYS A 321 -1.11 -8.13 -24.51
C CYS A 321 -0.92 -8.09 -22.99
N ARG A 322 -0.32 -7.04 -22.46
CA ARG A 322 0.02 -6.86 -21.03
C ARG A 322 -1.16 -7.02 -20.05
N ARG A 323 -2.38 -6.88 -20.53
CA ARG A 323 -3.60 -7.10 -19.74
C ARG A 323 -4.06 -8.56 -19.71
N LYS A 324 -3.48 -9.41 -20.56
CA LYS A 324 -3.79 -10.84 -20.66
C LYS A 324 -2.67 -11.74 -20.10
N SER A 325 -1.51 -11.14 -19.78
CA SER A 325 -0.34 -11.83 -19.20
C SER A 325 -0.51 -12.14 -17.73
#